data_66bb18e640bcaa6c69bfd5e0b68c27f3
#
_entry.id   66bb18e640bcaa6c69bfd5e0b68c27f3
#
_cell.length_a   1.000
_cell.length_b   1.000
_cell.length_c   1.000
_cell.angle_alpha   90.00
_cell.angle_beta   90.00
_cell.angle_gamma   90.00
#
_symmetry.space_group_name_H-M   'P 1'
#
loop_
_entity.id
_entity.type
_entity.pdbx_description
1 polymer ?
#
loop_
_entity_poly.entity_id
_entity_poly.type
_entity_poly.pdbx_seq_one_letter_code
_entity_poly.pdbx_strand_id
1 'polypeptide(L)'
;MELTDKVVFISGSTRGIGAATALEFAKAGSRLILNGRQDDLPKAFKEKLDLLGTEYHYLKGDIANEESVSELAAAAWQIYEKIDILINNAGITNDKLMMGMKTSDFDQVINVNLRGTFMLTQPIFKKMLKKRAGCIINLASIVGLHGNTGQANYAASKAGIIGLTKSIAQEGARRGIRCNAIAPGMIASDMTEKLSERVKEQILSRIPLNRLGQPEEVAKTAKFLAENDYLTGQTIVVDGGMTI
;
A
#
# COMPACT_ATOMS: atom_id res chain seq x y z
N MET A 1 -15.25 -11.07 -2.47
CA MET A 1 -15.69 -11.01 -1.02
C MET A 1 -16.54 -9.77 -0.86
N GLU A 2 -17.65 -9.84 -0.12
CA GLU A 2 -18.43 -8.65 0.27
C GLU A 2 -17.63 -7.84 1.30
N LEU A 3 -17.69 -6.50 1.23
CA LEU A 3 -16.84 -5.62 2.04
C LEU A 3 -17.52 -5.04 3.28
N THR A 4 -18.84 -5.12 3.34
CA THR A 4 -19.61 -4.69 4.52
C THR A 4 -19.13 -5.42 5.77
N ASP A 5 -18.85 -4.69 6.84
CA ASP A 5 -18.33 -5.18 8.13
C ASP A 5 -16.96 -5.90 8.07
N LYS A 6 -16.26 -5.85 6.94
CA LYS A 6 -14.87 -6.35 6.86
C LYS A 6 -13.91 -5.42 7.58
N VAL A 7 -12.98 -6.00 8.31
CA VAL A 7 -11.91 -5.26 8.98
C VAL A 7 -10.73 -5.09 8.02
N VAL A 8 -10.43 -3.84 7.69
CA VAL A 8 -9.38 -3.46 6.75
C VAL A 8 -8.27 -2.72 7.50
N PHE A 9 -7.08 -3.29 7.54
CA PHE A 9 -5.91 -2.63 8.08
C PHE A 9 -5.07 -2.02 6.95
N ILE A 10 -4.79 -0.71 7.02
CA ILE A 10 -4.06 0.03 6.01
C ILE A 10 -2.85 0.72 6.63
N SER A 11 -1.64 0.32 6.25
CA SER A 11 -0.43 1.00 6.67
C SER A 11 -0.18 2.28 5.85
N GLY A 12 0.31 3.35 6.50
CA GLY A 12 0.58 4.63 5.83
C GLY A 12 -0.69 5.28 5.26
N SER A 13 -1.79 5.24 6.00
CA SER A 13 -3.13 5.65 5.54
C SER A 13 -3.47 7.12 5.75
N THR A 14 -2.53 7.96 6.19
CA THR A 14 -2.84 9.35 6.58
C THR A 14 -2.93 10.34 5.41
N ARG A 15 -2.46 9.96 4.20
CA ARG A 15 -2.47 10.79 2.98
C ARG A 15 -2.38 9.96 1.70
N GLY A 16 -2.54 10.61 0.56
CA GLY A 16 -2.33 10.04 -0.77
C GLY A 16 -3.14 8.77 -1.02
N ILE A 17 -2.51 7.77 -1.62
CA ILE A 17 -3.15 6.48 -1.96
C ILE A 17 -3.73 5.79 -0.73
N GLY A 18 -3.02 5.81 0.41
CA GLY A 18 -3.50 5.18 1.64
C GLY A 18 -4.79 5.80 2.17
N ALA A 19 -4.89 7.14 2.18
CA ALA A 19 -6.12 7.83 2.60
C ALA A 19 -7.26 7.63 1.61
N ALA A 20 -6.99 7.69 0.29
CA ALA A 20 -7.98 7.40 -0.73
C ALA A 20 -8.51 5.96 -0.62
N THR A 21 -7.61 5.01 -0.36
CA THR A 21 -7.98 3.60 -0.13
C THR A 21 -8.86 3.46 1.11
N ALA A 22 -8.51 4.12 2.22
CA ALA A 22 -9.34 4.10 3.42
C ALA A 22 -10.77 4.62 3.14
N LEU A 23 -10.91 5.75 2.42
CA LEU A 23 -12.21 6.29 2.06
C LEU A 23 -13.00 5.37 1.12
N GLU A 24 -12.34 4.68 0.18
CA GLU A 24 -13.01 3.75 -0.73
C GLU A 24 -13.56 2.53 0.01
N PHE A 25 -12.82 1.98 0.98
CA PHE A 25 -13.31 0.90 1.84
C PHE A 25 -14.35 1.37 2.86
N ALA A 26 -14.23 2.60 3.37
CA ALA A 26 -15.25 3.24 4.21
C ALA A 26 -16.61 3.30 3.51
N LYS A 27 -16.61 3.80 2.25
CA LYS A 27 -17.83 3.86 1.41
C LYS A 27 -18.45 2.48 1.15
N ALA A 28 -17.65 1.42 1.19
CA ALA A 28 -18.10 0.05 1.06
C ALA A 28 -18.58 -0.58 2.37
N GLY A 29 -18.67 0.18 3.46
CA GLY A 29 -19.15 -0.28 4.76
C GLY A 29 -18.14 -1.09 5.57
N SER A 30 -16.85 -0.97 5.26
CA SER A 30 -15.79 -1.65 6.01
C SER A 30 -15.44 -0.90 7.30
N ARG A 31 -14.95 -1.64 8.31
CA ARG A 31 -14.34 -1.09 9.52
C ARG A 31 -12.85 -0.91 9.29
N LEU A 32 -12.29 0.21 9.73
CA LEU A 32 -10.92 0.55 9.37
C LEU A 32 -9.98 0.53 10.57
N ILE A 33 -8.79 -0.02 10.35
CA ILE A 33 -7.62 0.17 11.20
C ILE A 33 -6.60 0.96 10.36
N LEU A 34 -6.31 2.17 10.78
CA LEU A 34 -5.47 3.12 10.08
C LEU A 34 -4.13 3.26 10.79
N ASN A 35 -3.05 3.44 10.04
CA ASN A 35 -1.73 3.60 10.62
C ASN A 35 -0.97 4.74 9.98
N GLY A 36 -0.18 5.40 10.79
CA GLY A 36 0.78 6.43 10.41
C GLY A 36 1.78 6.72 11.53
N ARG A 37 2.75 7.60 11.28
CA ARG A 37 3.78 7.97 12.27
C ARG A 37 3.41 9.20 13.11
N GLN A 38 2.38 9.91 12.73
CA GLN A 38 1.88 11.09 13.42
C GLN A 38 1.08 10.69 14.67
N ASP A 39 0.89 11.61 15.61
CA ASP A 39 0.13 11.34 16.83
C ASP A 39 -1.37 11.17 16.55
N ASP A 40 -1.91 11.82 15.51
CA ASP A 40 -3.33 11.74 15.13
C ASP A 40 -3.50 11.82 13.61
N LEU A 41 -4.71 11.51 13.15
CA LEU A 41 -5.12 11.68 11.75
C LEU A 41 -5.23 13.17 11.38
N PRO A 42 -4.90 13.55 10.13
CA PRO A 42 -5.18 14.88 9.63
C PRO A 42 -6.67 15.24 9.78
N LYS A 43 -6.97 16.43 10.33
CA LYS A 43 -8.34 16.87 10.64
C LYS A 43 -9.31 16.70 9.47
N ALA A 44 -8.92 17.18 8.27
CA ALA A 44 -9.76 17.07 7.08
C ALA A 44 -10.02 15.61 6.64
N PHE A 45 -9.11 14.69 6.96
CA PHE A 45 -9.31 13.26 6.67
C PHE A 45 -10.25 12.62 7.68
N LYS A 46 -10.10 12.97 8.96
CA LYS A 46 -11.01 12.54 10.03
C LYS A 46 -12.45 12.97 9.76
N GLU A 47 -12.66 14.24 9.42
CA GLU A 47 -13.99 14.76 9.04
C GLU A 47 -14.64 13.97 7.90
N LYS A 48 -13.86 13.55 6.89
CA LYS A 48 -14.39 12.73 5.79
C LYS A 48 -14.83 11.34 6.25
N LEU A 49 -14.09 10.71 7.16
CA LEU A 49 -14.45 9.40 7.73
C LEU A 49 -15.70 9.51 8.61
N ASP A 50 -15.78 10.56 9.43
CA ASP A 50 -16.91 10.83 10.31
C ASP A 50 -18.22 11.09 9.50
N LEU A 51 -18.12 11.84 8.38
CA LEU A 51 -19.24 12.06 7.45
C LEU A 51 -19.75 10.78 6.78
N LEU A 52 -18.89 9.78 6.60
CA LEU A 52 -19.27 8.46 6.08
C LEU A 52 -19.86 7.54 7.16
N GLY A 53 -19.87 7.96 8.43
CA GLY A 53 -20.29 7.13 9.56
C GLY A 53 -19.42 5.89 9.76
N THR A 54 -18.14 5.95 9.33
CA THR A 54 -17.26 4.81 9.33
C THR A 54 -16.71 4.54 10.73
N GLU A 55 -16.76 3.29 11.19
CA GLU A 55 -16.05 2.86 12.38
C GLU A 55 -14.57 2.70 12.06
N TYR A 56 -13.70 3.46 12.73
CA TYR A 56 -12.26 3.38 12.51
C TYR A 56 -11.45 3.54 13.80
N HIS A 57 -10.26 2.96 13.79
CA HIS A 57 -9.23 3.14 14.83
C HIS A 57 -7.92 3.58 14.17
N TYR A 58 -7.25 4.53 14.79
CA TYR A 58 -5.93 4.97 14.35
C TYR A 58 -4.86 4.46 15.30
N LEU A 59 -3.83 3.84 14.75
CA LEU A 59 -2.68 3.32 15.47
C LEU A 59 -1.41 4.03 14.98
N LYS A 60 -0.77 4.77 15.87
CA LYS A 60 0.57 5.33 15.61
C LYS A 60 1.58 4.18 15.60
N GLY A 61 2.48 4.17 14.61
CA GLY A 61 3.57 3.19 14.54
C GLY A 61 4.44 3.39 13.30
N ASP A 62 5.73 3.10 13.46
CA ASP A 62 6.70 3.14 12.36
C ASP A 62 7.01 1.72 11.88
N ILE A 63 6.66 1.42 10.63
CA ILE A 63 6.90 0.10 10.03
C ILE A 63 8.39 -0.22 9.78
N ALA A 64 9.28 0.77 9.90
CA ALA A 64 10.72 0.56 9.81
C ALA A 64 11.33 0.03 11.11
N ASN A 65 10.64 0.17 12.25
CA ASN A 65 11.10 -0.24 13.57
C ASN A 65 10.45 -1.56 13.96
N GLU A 66 11.24 -2.59 14.28
CA GLU A 66 10.77 -3.95 14.54
C GLU A 66 9.86 -4.05 15.77
N GLU A 67 10.22 -3.36 16.86
CA GLU A 67 9.41 -3.33 18.09
C GLU A 67 8.07 -2.66 17.82
N SER A 68 8.10 -1.46 17.19
CA SER A 68 6.89 -0.73 16.81
C SER A 68 5.97 -1.54 15.90
N VAL A 69 6.52 -2.29 14.93
CA VAL A 69 5.71 -3.16 14.05
C VAL A 69 5.08 -4.32 14.81
N SER A 70 5.82 -4.93 15.75
CA SER A 70 5.30 -6.02 16.57
C SER A 70 4.12 -5.55 17.41
N GLU A 71 4.27 -4.41 18.08
CA GLU A 71 3.21 -3.78 18.87
C GLU A 71 2.01 -3.38 17.99
N LEU A 72 2.28 -2.75 16.84
CA LEU A 72 1.26 -2.34 15.88
C LEU A 72 0.43 -3.53 15.38
N ALA A 73 1.07 -4.62 14.98
CA ALA A 73 0.38 -5.81 14.50
C ALA A 73 -0.45 -6.50 15.60
N ALA A 74 0.05 -6.49 16.84
CA ALA A 74 -0.67 -7.03 17.99
C ALA A 74 -1.89 -6.16 18.32
N ALA A 75 -1.71 -4.85 18.47
CA ALA A 75 -2.78 -3.89 18.76
C ALA A 75 -3.87 -3.90 17.66
N ALA A 76 -3.47 -3.87 16.38
CA ALA A 76 -4.42 -3.93 15.28
C ALA A 76 -5.29 -5.19 15.31
N TRP A 77 -4.70 -6.33 15.68
CA TRP A 77 -5.48 -7.56 15.78
C TRP A 77 -6.45 -7.56 16.97
N GLN A 78 -6.06 -6.97 18.10
CA GLN A 78 -6.88 -6.95 19.34
C GLN A 78 -8.16 -6.14 19.19
N ILE A 79 -8.18 -5.11 18.31
CA ILE A 79 -9.35 -4.22 18.15
C ILE A 79 -10.61 -5.00 17.78
N TYR A 80 -10.52 -5.89 16.80
CA TYR A 80 -11.67 -6.67 16.32
C TYR A 80 -11.44 -8.18 16.38
N GLU A 81 -10.35 -8.65 16.93
CA GLU A 81 -9.89 -10.04 16.94
C GLU A 81 -9.81 -10.68 15.54
N LYS A 82 -9.79 -9.85 14.53
CA LYS A 82 -9.64 -10.23 13.11
C LYS A 82 -9.08 -9.07 12.29
N ILE A 83 -8.46 -9.41 11.17
CA ILE A 83 -8.16 -8.53 10.05
C ILE A 83 -8.53 -9.33 8.81
N ASP A 84 -9.55 -8.89 8.07
CA ASP A 84 -10.00 -9.56 6.86
C ASP A 84 -9.14 -9.17 5.65
N ILE A 85 -8.70 -7.88 5.62
CA ILE A 85 -7.91 -7.32 4.53
C ILE A 85 -6.74 -6.54 5.13
N LEU A 86 -5.52 -6.87 4.69
CA LEU A 86 -4.30 -6.10 4.99
C LEU A 86 -3.84 -5.36 3.75
N ILE A 87 -3.69 -4.05 3.83
CA ILE A 87 -3.16 -3.21 2.75
C ILE A 87 -1.83 -2.61 3.17
N ASN A 88 -0.75 -3.13 2.60
CA ASN A 88 0.60 -2.63 2.80
C ASN A 88 0.86 -1.48 1.83
N ASN A 89 0.56 -0.26 2.28
CA ASN A 89 0.72 0.94 1.47
C ASN A 89 1.90 1.82 1.92
N ALA A 90 2.30 1.77 3.18
CA ALA A 90 3.39 2.61 3.68
C ALA A 90 4.69 2.41 2.88
N GLY A 91 5.33 3.50 2.53
CA GLY A 91 6.58 3.50 1.79
C GLY A 91 7.19 4.88 1.65
N ILE A 92 8.47 4.91 1.28
CA ILE A 92 9.25 6.12 1.03
C ILE A 92 10.05 6.00 -0.26
N THR A 93 10.49 7.13 -0.79
CA THR A 93 11.56 7.24 -1.80
C THR A 93 12.75 8.01 -1.21
N ASN A 94 13.94 7.74 -1.71
CA ASN A 94 15.16 8.51 -1.46
C ASN A 94 16.02 8.43 -2.73
N ASP A 95 15.63 9.27 -3.70
CA ASP A 95 16.12 9.19 -5.08
C ASP A 95 17.52 9.79 -5.19
N LYS A 96 18.46 9.01 -5.72
CA LYS A 96 19.84 9.41 -6.03
C LYS A 96 20.37 8.58 -7.18
N LEU A 97 21.17 9.19 -8.06
CA LEU A 97 21.89 8.45 -9.07
C LEU A 97 22.80 7.39 -8.44
N MET A 98 22.95 6.24 -9.09
CA MET A 98 23.69 5.08 -8.57
C MET A 98 25.09 5.45 -8.09
N MET A 99 25.81 6.30 -8.82
CA MET A 99 27.17 6.72 -8.47
C MET A 99 27.25 7.59 -7.18
N GLY A 100 26.13 8.22 -6.80
CA GLY A 100 26.05 9.08 -5.59
C GLY A 100 25.21 8.46 -4.48
N MET A 101 24.60 7.29 -4.70
CA MET A 101 23.77 6.61 -3.71
C MET A 101 24.66 5.95 -2.64
N LYS A 102 24.47 6.33 -1.40
CA LYS A 102 25.15 5.70 -0.26
C LYS A 102 24.40 4.43 0.16
N THR A 103 25.11 3.47 0.79
CA THR A 103 24.48 2.28 1.38
C THR A 103 23.35 2.65 2.33
N SER A 104 23.52 3.71 3.14
CA SER A 104 22.46 4.18 4.04
C SER A 104 21.19 4.66 3.32
N ASP A 105 21.32 5.26 2.12
CA ASP A 105 20.18 5.68 1.31
C ASP A 105 19.44 4.47 0.74
N PHE A 106 20.19 3.44 0.37
CA PHE A 106 19.65 2.16 -0.09
C PHE A 106 18.93 1.44 1.05
N ASP A 107 19.62 1.23 2.17
CA ASP A 107 19.12 0.50 3.33
C ASP A 107 17.85 1.15 3.91
N GLN A 108 17.79 2.48 3.96
CA GLN A 108 16.61 3.19 4.45
C GLN A 108 15.35 2.83 3.65
N VAL A 109 15.44 2.81 2.33
CA VAL A 109 14.29 2.49 1.46
C VAL A 109 13.93 1.01 1.55
N ILE A 110 14.91 0.12 1.54
CA ILE A 110 14.69 -1.33 1.72
C ILE A 110 14.06 -1.61 3.09
N ASN A 111 14.56 -0.99 4.15
CA ASN A 111 14.06 -1.22 5.50
C ASN A 111 12.60 -0.81 5.65
N VAL A 112 12.20 0.36 5.14
CA VAL A 112 10.80 0.80 5.20
C VAL A 112 9.92 -0.03 4.26
N ASN A 113 10.26 -0.04 2.94
CA ASN A 113 9.34 -0.52 1.92
C ASN A 113 9.21 -2.04 1.89
N LEU A 114 10.31 -2.77 2.04
CA LEU A 114 10.33 -4.22 1.90
C LEU A 114 10.36 -4.94 3.26
N ARG A 115 11.36 -4.64 4.09
CA ARG A 115 11.47 -5.27 5.41
C ARG A 115 10.27 -4.92 6.30
N GLY A 116 9.85 -3.64 6.33
CA GLY A 116 8.68 -3.19 7.09
C GLY A 116 7.39 -3.88 6.64
N THR A 117 7.16 -3.99 5.33
CA THR A 117 6.03 -4.74 4.78
C THR A 117 6.06 -6.20 5.21
N PHE A 118 7.22 -6.87 5.16
CA PHE A 118 7.37 -8.25 5.62
C PHE A 118 7.07 -8.37 7.12
N MET A 119 7.67 -7.52 7.94
CA MET A 119 7.50 -7.56 9.40
C MET A 119 6.04 -7.35 9.83
N LEU A 120 5.30 -6.47 9.15
CA LEU A 120 3.88 -6.25 9.42
C LEU A 120 3.02 -7.42 8.93
N THR A 121 3.33 -7.95 7.75
CA THR A 121 2.54 -9.01 7.12
C THR A 121 2.66 -10.33 7.86
N GLN A 122 3.85 -10.74 8.27
CA GLN A 122 4.11 -12.06 8.83
C GLN A 122 3.22 -12.42 10.04
N PRO A 123 3.12 -11.61 11.10
CA PRO A 123 2.28 -11.94 12.26
C PRO A 123 0.78 -11.94 11.91
N ILE A 124 0.33 -11.07 11.03
CA ILE A 124 -1.06 -11.02 10.57
C ILE A 124 -1.37 -12.25 9.69
N PHE A 125 -0.49 -12.59 8.75
CA PHE A 125 -0.60 -13.78 7.90
C PHE A 125 -0.70 -15.08 8.73
N LYS A 126 0.12 -15.24 9.77
CA LYS A 126 0.03 -16.38 10.70
C LYS A 126 -1.36 -16.51 11.34
N LYS A 127 -1.99 -15.39 11.67
CA LYS A 127 -3.35 -15.37 12.24
C LYS A 127 -4.41 -15.62 11.17
N MET A 128 -4.26 -15.08 9.97
CA MET A 128 -5.12 -15.39 8.81
C MET A 128 -5.08 -16.87 8.44
N LEU A 129 -3.88 -17.51 8.46
CA LEU A 129 -3.73 -18.96 8.23
C LEU A 129 -4.55 -19.81 9.21
N LYS A 130 -4.61 -19.42 10.48
CA LYS A 130 -5.42 -20.10 11.50
C LYS A 130 -6.93 -19.91 11.25
N LYS A 131 -7.33 -18.72 10.84
CA LYS A 131 -8.74 -18.39 10.51
C LYS A 131 -9.17 -18.92 9.13
N ARG A 132 -8.24 -19.35 8.28
CA ARG A 132 -8.45 -19.84 6.90
C ARG A 132 -9.19 -18.82 6.03
N ALA A 133 -8.92 -17.54 6.22
CA ALA A 133 -9.49 -16.44 5.45
C ALA A 133 -8.57 -15.22 5.52
N GLY A 134 -8.43 -14.49 4.41
CA GLY A 134 -7.69 -13.23 4.36
C GLY A 134 -7.42 -12.74 2.94
N CYS A 135 -7.24 -11.43 2.82
CA CYS A 135 -6.79 -10.79 1.59
C CYS A 135 -5.63 -9.83 1.92
N ILE A 136 -4.53 -9.96 1.22
CA ILE A 136 -3.37 -9.08 1.36
C ILE A 136 -3.16 -8.34 0.05
N ILE A 137 -3.03 -7.02 0.13
CA ILE A 137 -2.78 -6.16 -1.03
C ILE A 137 -1.53 -5.33 -0.76
N ASN A 138 -0.53 -5.48 -1.60
CA ASN A 138 0.75 -4.79 -1.45
C ASN A 138 0.89 -3.67 -2.49
N LEU A 139 1.26 -2.45 -2.06
CA LEU A 139 1.58 -1.36 -2.98
C LEU A 139 3.01 -1.52 -3.49
N ALA A 140 3.12 -2.05 -4.71
CA ALA A 140 4.34 -2.06 -5.51
C ALA A 140 4.53 -0.72 -6.25
N SER A 141 5.04 -0.74 -7.47
CA SER A 141 5.18 0.38 -8.41
C SER A 141 5.57 -0.16 -9.78
N ILE A 142 5.27 0.57 -10.85
CA ILE A 142 5.86 0.31 -12.18
C ILE A 142 7.40 0.35 -12.12
N VAL A 143 7.97 1.17 -11.23
CA VAL A 143 9.43 1.24 -11.02
C VAL A 143 10.01 -0.11 -10.55
N GLY A 144 9.23 -0.91 -9.82
CA GLY A 144 9.62 -2.27 -9.44
C GLY A 144 9.58 -3.27 -10.61
N LEU A 145 8.88 -2.95 -11.69
CA LEU A 145 8.80 -3.76 -12.90
C LEU A 145 9.87 -3.39 -13.94
N HIS A 146 10.14 -2.09 -14.11
CA HIS A 146 10.93 -1.58 -15.22
C HIS A 146 12.21 -0.83 -14.79
N GLY A 147 12.34 -0.52 -13.50
CA GLY A 147 13.37 0.39 -13.00
C GLY A 147 13.08 1.86 -13.31
N ASN A 148 13.88 2.76 -12.75
CA ASN A 148 13.89 4.17 -13.11
C ASN A 148 15.24 4.79 -12.71
N THR A 149 15.71 5.74 -13.50
CA THR A 149 16.96 6.46 -13.22
C THR A 149 16.89 7.14 -11.85
N GLY A 150 17.92 6.97 -11.03
CA GLY A 150 17.99 7.54 -9.68
C GLY A 150 17.19 6.81 -8.62
N GLN A 151 16.56 5.69 -8.93
CA GLN A 151 15.68 4.95 -8.02
C GLN A 151 16.09 3.48 -7.83
N ALA A 152 17.39 3.17 -7.83
CA ALA A 152 17.86 1.79 -7.69
C ALA A 152 17.38 1.14 -6.38
N ASN A 153 17.40 1.86 -5.25
CA ASN A 153 16.88 1.43 -3.96
C ASN A 153 15.35 1.20 -4.00
N TYR A 154 14.61 2.16 -4.55
CA TYR A 154 13.15 2.07 -4.66
C TYR A 154 12.73 0.94 -5.61
N ALA A 155 13.36 0.83 -6.78
CA ALA A 155 13.13 -0.25 -7.74
C ALA A 155 13.36 -1.64 -7.09
N ALA A 156 14.49 -1.81 -6.41
CA ALA A 156 14.80 -3.04 -5.69
C ALA A 156 13.74 -3.37 -4.63
N SER A 157 13.33 -2.37 -3.84
CA SER A 157 12.29 -2.56 -2.80
C SER A 157 10.95 -2.99 -3.40
N LYS A 158 10.51 -2.33 -4.50
CA LYS A 158 9.21 -2.61 -5.13
C LYS A 158 9.21 -3.90 -5.96
N ALA A 159 10.34 -4.27 -6.56
CA ALA A 159 10.54 -5.60 -7.15
C ALA A 159 10.48 -6.70 -6.07
N GLY A 160 11.11 -6.47 -4.91
CA GLY A 160 11.02 -7.37 -3.76
C GLY A 160 9.58 -7.57 -3.26
N ILE A 161 8.76 -6.52 -3.24
CA ILE A 161 7.33 -6.60 -2.91
C ILE A 161 6.57 -7.49 -3.88
N ILE A 162 6.87 -7.43 -5.17
CA ILE A 162 6.25 -8.30 -6.19
C ILE A 162 6.61 -9.77 -5.94
N GLY A 163 7.88 -10.06 -5.64
CA GLY A 163 8.33 -11.41 -5.28
C GLY A 163 7.67 -11.92 -4.00
N LEU A 164 7.65 -11.09 -2.95
CA LEU A 164 7.01 -11.39 -1.67
C LEU A 164 5.51 -11.70 -1.85
N THR A 165 4.82 -10.93 -2.67
CA THR A 165 3.39 -11.13 -3.00
C THR A 165 3.14 -12.52 -3.58
N LYS A 166 3.96 -12.95 -4.53
CA LYS A 166 3.82 -14.26 -5.17
C LYS A 166 4.05 -15.41 -4.20
N SER A 167 5.05 -15.29 -3.33
CA SER A 167 5.36 -16.30 -2.31
C SER A 167 4.22 -16.44 -1.30
N ILE A 168 3.73 -15.32 -0.75
CA ILE A 168 2.60 -15.32 0.18
C ILE A 168 1.34 -15.89 -0.47
N ALA A 169 1.09 -15.57 -1.75
CA ALA A 169 -0.05 -16.11 -2.49
C ALA A 169 0.00 -17.64 -2.58
N GLN A 170 1.16 -18.21 -2.90
CA GLN A 170 1.35 -19.66 -2.98
C GLN A 170 1.19 -20.35 -1.61
N GLU A 171 1.77 -19.78 -0.56
CA GLU A 171 1.68 -20.34 0.80
C GLU A 171 0.26 -20.23 1.36
N GLY A 172 -0.46 -19.13 1.05
CA GLY A 172 -1.78 -18.83 1.61
C GLY A 172 -2.95 -19.51 0.89
N ALA A 173 -2.81 -19.83 -0.40
CA ALA A 173 -3.93 -20.24 -1.26
C ALA A 173 -4.75 -21.41 -0.70
N ARG A 174 -4.09 -22.49 -0.25
CA ARG A 174 -4.75 -23.67 0.34
C ARG A 174 -5.45 -23.38 1.67
N ARG A 175 -5.22 -22.22 2.24
CA ARG A 175 -5.82 -21.72 3.47
C ARG A 175 -6.81 -20.58 3.23
N GLY A 176 -7.24 -20.38 1.97
CA GLY A 176 -8.20 -19.34 1.61
C GLY A 176 -7.66 -17.92 1.75
N ILE A 177 -6.34 -17.73 1.71
CA ILE A 177 -5.71 -16.41 1.76
C ILE A 177 -5.23 -16.04 0.37
N ARG A 178 -5.59 -14.84 -0.08
CA ARG A 178 -5.14 -14.26 -1.35
C ARG A 178 -4.12 -13.15 -1.08
N CYS A 179 -3.15 -13.02 -1.95
CA CYS A 179 -2.18 -11.93 -1.90
C CYS A 179 -1.94 -11.40 -3.30
N ASN A 180 -2.15 -10.10 -3.52
CA ASN A 180 -1.92 -9.44 -4.80
C ASN A 180 -1.14 -8.14 -4.59
N ALA A 181 -0.53 -7.63 -5.65
CA ALA A 181 0.13 -6.33 -5.68
C ALA A 181 -0.58 -5.38 -6.65
N ILE A 182 -0.49 -4.09 -6.36
CA ILE A 182 -0.82 -3.03 -7.31
C ILE A 182 0.49 -2.33 -7.65
N ALA A 183 0.72 -2.05 -8.92
CA ALA A 183 1.86 -1.31 -9.43
C ALA A 183 1.38 0.03 -10.03
N PRO A 184 1.23 1.09 -9.22
CA PRO A 184 0.87 2.40 -9.72
C PRO A 184 1.97 2.99 -10.60
N GLY A 185 1.56 3.75 -11.61
CA GLY A 185 2.41 4.66 -12.36
C GLY A 185 2.56 6.02 -11.69
N MET A 186 2.45 7.08 -12.48
CA MET A 186 2.51 8.45 -11.98
C MET A 186 1.15 8.89 -11.43
N ILE A 187 1.05 8.96 -10.12
CA ILE A 187 -0.17 9.33 -9.38
C ILE A 187 -0.04 10.75 -8.81
N ALA A 188 -1.12 11.51 -8.90
CA ALA A 188 -1.19 12.86 -8.34
C ALA A 188 -0.92 12.84 -6.82
N SER A 189 -0.08 13.75 -6.37
CA SER A 189 0.34 13.87 -4.97
C SER A 189 0.91 15.26 -4.70
N ASP A 190 1.06 15.63 -3.43
CA ASP A 190 1.73 16.89 -3.02
C ASP A 190 3.14 17.06 -3.64
N MET A 191 3.80 15.94 -3.99
CA MET A 191 5.11 15.98 -4.65
C MET A 191 4.99 16.30 -6.13
N THR A 192 4.00 15.73 -6.82
CA THR A 192 3.79 15.99 -8.27
C THR A 192 3.23 17.40 -8.52
N GLU A 193 2.48 17.96 -7.57
CA GLU A 193 1.99 19.34 -7.66
C GLU A 193 3.13 20.37 -7.66
N LYS A 194 4.21 20.09 -6.95
CA LYS A 194 5.40 20.98 -6.84
C LYS A 194 6.35 20.91 -8.02
N LEU A 195 6.10 20.04 -8.98
CA LEU A 195 6.93 19.93 -10.19
C LEU A 195 6.73 21.14 -11.10
N SER A 196 7.81 21.58 -11.77
CA SER A 196 7.70 22.60 -12.80
C SER A 196 6.85 22.13 -13.97
N GLU A 197 6.18 23.06 -14.67
CA GLU A 197 5.32 22.73 -15.82
C GLU A 197 6.07 21.93 -16.89
N ARG A 198 7.31 22.28 -17.17
CA ARG A 198 8.17 21.54 -18.11
C ARG A 198 8.35 20.06 -17.71
N VAL A 199 8.53 19.79 -16.41
CA VAL A 199 8.67 18.40 -15.92
C VAL A 199 7.33 17.67 -15.97
N LYS A 200 6.23 18.36 -15.64
CA LYS A 200 4.88 17.80 -15.78
C LYS A 200 4.58 17.40 -17.22
N GLU A 201 4.85 18.28 -18.18
CA GLU A 201 4.68 17.99 -19.62
C GLU A 201 5.51 16.78 -20.07
N GLN A 202 6.77 16.68 -19.63
CA GLN A 202 7.62 15.53 -19.92
C GLN A 202 7.07 14.22 -19.33
N ILE A 203 6.46 14.27 -18.16
CA ILE A 203 5.82 13.10 -17.55
C ILE A 203 4.56 12.74 -18.35
N LEU A 204 3.70 13.73 -18.63
CA LEU A 204 2.43 13.52 -19.32
C LEU A 204 2.63 12.97 -20.74
N SER A 205 3.67 13.43 -21.46
CA SER A 205 3.98 12.92 -22.80
C SER A 205 4.34 11.42 -22.84
N ARG A 206 4.69 10.83 -21.68
CA ARG A 206 4.98 9.40 -21.54
C ARG A 206 3.75 8.58 -21.14
N ILE A 207 2.63 9.21 -20.84
CA ILE A 207 1.41 8.54 -20.40
C ILE A 207 0.39 8.60 -21.55
N PRO A 208 0.03 7.48 -22.20
CA PRO A 208 -0.94 7.47 -23.30
C PRO A 208 -2.29 8.14 -22.96
N LEU A 209 -2.79 7.99 -21.73
CA LEU A 209 -4.00 8.69 -21.27
C LEU A 209 -3.78 10.20 -21.01
N ASN A 210 -2.56 10.72 -21.20
CA ASN A 210 -2.18 12.14 -21.11
C ASN A 210 -2.63 12.86 -19.83
N ARG A 211 -2.66 12.15 -18.70
CA ARG A 211 -2.92 12.71 -17.38
C ARG A 211 -2.26 11.87 -16.30
N LEU A 212 -2.04 12.46 -15.14
CA LEU A 212 -1.68 11.71 -13.93
C LEU A 212 -2.88 10.87 -13.49
N GLY A 213 -2.61 9.69 -12.94
CA GLY A 213 -3.60 8.92 -12.21
C GLY A 213 -3.98 9.63 -10.90
N GLN A 214 -5.19 9.38 -10.42
CA GLN A 214 -5.63 9.88 -9.11
C GLN A 214 -5.47 8.78 -8.04
N PRO A 215 -5.21 9.14 -6.77
CA PRO A 215 -5.15 8.16 -5.69
C PRO A 215 -6.39 7.26 -5.61
N GLU A 216 -7.56 7.77 -5.95
CA GLU A 216 -8.83 7.06 -5.99
C GLU A 216 -8.85 5.93 -7.05
N GLU A 217 -8.11 6.06 -8.14
CA GLU A 217 -8.03 5.01 -9.17
C GLU A 217 -7.24 3.79 -8.65
N VAL A 218 -6.19 4.04 -7.87
CA VAL A 218 -5.46 2.98 -7.16
C VAL A 218 -6.33 2.36 -6.06
N ALA A 219 -7.08 3.18 -5.32
CA ALA A 219 -8.00 2.74 -4.28
C ALA A 219 -9.12 1.84 -4.82
N LYS A 220 -9.72 2.19 -5.97
CA LYS A 220 -10.71 1.35 -6.68
C LYS A 220 -10.12 0.01 -7.10
N THR A 221 -8.86 -0.02 -7.52
CA THR A 221 -8.16 -1.27 -7.86
C THR A 221 -7.93 -2.12 -6.61
N ALA A 222 -7.59 -1.52 -5.47
CA ALA A 222 -7.48 -2.24 -4.20
C ALA A 222 -8.81 -2.86 -3.79
N LYS A 223 -9.91 -2.12 -3.90
CA LYS A 223 -11.25 -2.61 -3.68
C LYS A 223 -11.59 -3.79 -4.60
N PHE A 224 -11.37 -3.65 -5.90
CA PHE A 224 -11.59 -4.72 -6.88
C PHE A 224 -10.82 -5.99 -6.53
N LEU A 225 -9.54 -5.88 -6.14
CA LEU A 225 -8.73 -7.03 -5.71
C LEU A 225 -9.25 -7.68 -4.43
N ALA A 226 -9.84 -6.91 -3.52
CA ALA A 226 -10.48 -7.45 -2.33
C ALA A 226 -11.77 -8.21 -2.66
N GLU A 227 -12.60 -7.68 -3.56
CA GLU A 227 -13.88 -8.26 -3.97
C GLU A 227 -13.72 -9.50 -4.85
N ASN A 228 -12.72 -9.54 -5.75
CA ASN A 228 -12.54 -10.63 -6.68
C ASN A 228 -11.80 -11.83 -6.04
N ASP A 229 -12.54 -12.88 -5.74
CA ASP A 229 -12.03 -14.04 -5.01
C ASP A 229 -11.15 -14.99 -5.86
N TYR A 230 -11.09 -14.79 -7.17
CA TYR A 230 -10.30 -15.65 -8.08
C TYR A 230 -8.96 -15.05 -8.47
N LEU A 231 -8.56 -13.90 -7.87
CA LEU A 231 -7.28 -13.25 -8.10
C LEU A 231 -6.33 -13.48 -6.92
N THR A 232 -5.20 -14.13 -7.18
CA THR A 232 -4.08 -14.25 -6.23
C THR A 232 -2.74 -14.34 -6.96
N GLY A 233 -1.67 -13.82 -6.37
CA GLY A 233 -0.32 -13.81 -6.93
C GLY A 233 -0.12 -12.81 -8.08
N GLN A 234 -1.11 -11.95 -8.37
CA GLN A 234 -1.07 -11.01 -9.48
C GLN A 234 -0.47 -9.67 -9.09
N THR A 235 0.10 -8.98 -10.07
CA THR A 235 0.49 -7.57 -9.99
C THR A 235 -0.32 -6.80 -11.02
N ILE A 236 -1.23 -5.96 -10.56
CA ILE A 236 -2.10 -5.14 -11.41
C ILE A 236 -1.45 -3.77 -11.61
N VAL A 237 -1.16 -3.45 -12.87
CA VAL A 237 -0.60 -2.15 -13.26
C VAL A 237 -1.71 -1.12 -13.38
N VAL A 238 -1.50 0.08 -12.81
CA VAL A 238 -2.43 1.21 -12.85
C VAL A 238 -1.64 2.46 -13.21
N ASP A 239 -1.38 2.68 -14.51
CA ASP A 239 -0.39 3.65 -14.98
C ASP A 239 -0.81 4.50 -16.19
N GLY A 240 -2.05 4.37 -16.65
CA GLY A 240 -2.54 5.11 -17.84
C GLY A 240 -1.87 4.70 -19.14
N GLY A 241 -1.28 3.50 -19.18
CA GLY A 241 -0.56 2.97 -20.35
C GLY A 241 0.91 3.37 -20.40
N MET A 242 1.49 3.92 -19.33
CA MET A 242 2.87 4.42 -19.32
C MET A 242 3.92 3.33 -19.60
N THR A 243 3.58 2.05 -19.36
CA THR A 243 4.51 0.91 -19.49
C THR A 243 4.19 -0.05 -20.65
N ILE A 244 3.33 0.35 -21.57
CA ILE A 244 3.04 -0.41 -22.81
C ILE A 244 3.85 0.11 -24.00
#